data_3742f9973ed13ba685782ebebec36df1
#
_entry.id   3742f9973ed13ba685782ebebec36df1
#
_cell.length_a   1.000
_cell.length_b   1.000
_cell.length_c   1.000
_cell.angle_alpha   90.00
_cell.angle_beta   90.00
_cell.angle_gamma   90.00
#
_symmetry.space_group_name_H-M   'P 1'
#
loop_
_entity.id
_entity.type
_entity.pdbx_description
1 polymer ?
#
loop_
_entity_poly.entity_id
_entity_poly.type
_entity_poly.pdbx_seq_one_letter_code
_entity_poly.pdbx_strand_id
1 'polypeptide(L)'
;CNLGFAYDGDADRIAVLTQKYNIKGDMLALLFSKTMKNPVIIGEVTYSQNIFNELNNEAKTIMNKTGYSNLRLKLKELNADLAAEVSGHIFFNDRYYGFDDAIYATFRVLELIYNNIDLDFELDKLPKVYTSSNIEIDVNENNKFLIVEEIENKLTKFKRGFPIFKDILKIDGLRINFEYGWALIRASNTNPLIMTKYEATTYATAMTYKKAVENLINE
;
A
#
# COMPACT_ATOMS: atom_id res chain seq x y z
N CYS A 1 -13.36 22.82 11.07
CA CYS A 1 -13.83 21.46 10.76
C CYS A 1 -12.82 20.46 11.28
N ASN A 2 -13.25 19.46 12.02
CA ASN A 2 -12.33 18.47 12.63
C ASN A 2 -12.21 17.20 11.77
N LEU A 3 -13.11 17.02 10.79
CA LEU A 3 -13.15 15.90 9.88
C LEU A 3 -13.61 16.37 8.51
N GLY A 4 -12.97 15.91 7.46
CA GLY A 4 -13.33 16.17 6.07
C GLY A 4 -13.28 14.90 5.24
N PHE A 5 -14.12 14.82 4.21
CA PHE A 5 -14.13 13.76 3.23
C PHE A 5 -13.95 14.37 1.84
N ALA A 6 -13.10 13.77 1.04
CA ALA A 6 -12.95 14.11 -0.36
C ALA A 6 -13.12 12.86 -1.22
N TYR A 7 -13.76 13.03 -2.36
CA TYR A 7 -14.05 11.98 -3.32
C TYR A 7 -13.47 12.34 -4.67
N ASP A 8 -13.21 11.36 -5.49
CA ASP A 8 -12.93 11.58 -6.90
C ASP A 8 -14.22 11.72 -7.74
N GLY A 9 -14.10 11.74 -9.07
CA GLY A 9 -15.20 12.15 -9.94
C GLY A 9 -16.43 11.24 -9.94
N ASP A 10 -16.26 9.97 -9.69
CA ASP A 10 -17.31 8.93 -9.64
C ASP A 10 -17.54 8.38 -8.23
N ALA A 11 -16.86 8.93 -7.22
CA ALA A 11 -17.00 8.61 -5.80
C ALA A 11 -16.75 7.12 -5.47
N ASP A 12 -15.78 6.50 -6.13
CA ASP A 12 -15.29 5.18 -5.83
C ASP A 12 -14.04 5.21 -4.93
N ARG A 13 -13.38 6.38 -4.80
CA ARG A 13 -12.24 6.64 -3.91
C ARG A 13 -12.53 7.70 -2.86
N ILE A 14 -12.04 7.46 -1.65
CA ILE A 14 -12.16 8.35 -0.51
C ILE A 14 -10.79 8.79 0.02
N ALA A 15 -10.66 10.06 0.34
CA ALA A 15 -9.63 10.59 1.23
C ALA A 15 -10.31 11.15 2.49
N VAL A 16 -9.83 10.74 3.65
CA VAL A 16 -10.34 11.21 4.95
C VAL A 16 -9.32 12.15 5.56
N LEU A 17 -9.76 13.35 5.92
CA LEU A 17 -8.91 14.43 6.40
C LEU A 17 -9.26 14.74 7.86
N THR A 18 -8.28 14.69 8.73
CA THR A 18 -8.35 15.25 10.08
C THR A 18 -7.53 16.53 10.14
N GLN A 19 -7.42 17.16 11.30
CA GLN A 19 -6.51 18.30 11.47
C GLN A 19 -5.03 17.88 11.36
N LYS A 20 -4.73 16.59 11.54
CA LYS A 20 -3.38 16.06 11.63
C LYS A 20 -2.99 15.19 10.44
N TYR A 21 -3.93 14.43 9.90
CA TYR A 21 -3.68 13.43 8.88
C TYR A 21 -4.51 13.64 7.61
N ASN A 22 -3.88 13.29 6.48
CA ASN A 22 -4.56 12.83 5.27
C ASN A 22 -4.54 11.30 5.33
N ILE A 23 -5.64 10.71 5.82
CA ILE A 23 -5.76 9.27 6.08
C ILE A 23 -5.97 8.55 4.75
N LYS A 24 -5.00 7.75 4.35
CA LYS A 24 -5.03 6.96 3.11
C LYS A 24 -5.68 5.60 3.34
N GLY A 25 -5.91 4.86 2.27
CA GLY A 25 -6.63 3.60 2.31
C GLY A 25 -5.98 2.51 3.17
N ASP A 26 -4.66 2.45 3.26
CA ASP A 26 -3.95 1.53 4.17
C ASP A 26 -4.19 1.89 5.65
N MET A 27 -4.16 3.19 5.98
CA MET A 27 -4.50 3.68 7.32
C MET A 27 -5.99 3.43 7.64
N LEU A 28 -6.88 3.63 6.65
CA LEU A 28 -8.31 3.35 6.80
C LEU A 28 -8.56 1.85 7.06
N ALA A 29 -7.85 0.96 6.35
CA ALA A 29 -7.97 -0.48 6.58
C ALA A 29 -7.61 -0.86 8.03
N LEU A 30 -6.54 -0.27 8.60
CA LEU A 30 -6.17 -0.44 9.99
C LEU A 30 -7.26 0.08 10.94
N LEU A 31 -7.81 1.27 10.68
CA LEU A 31 -8.86 1.84 11.52
C LEU A 31 -10.14 0.99 11.48
N PHE A 32 -10.56 0.52 10.31
CA PHE A 32 -11.74 -0.33 10.15
C PHE A 32 -11.58 -1.69 10.83
N SER A 33 -10.37 -2.26 10.87
CA SER A 33 -10.13 -3.54 11.55
C SER A 33 -10.55 -3.52 13.01
N LYS A 34 -10.47 -2.36 13.67
CA LYS A 34 -10.81 -2.20 15.10
C LYS A 34 -12.31 -2.39 15.42
N THR A 35 -13.18 -2.33 14.43
CA THR A 35 -14.62 -2.59 14.58
C THR A 35 -15.06 -3.93 14.00
N MET A 36 -14.12 -4.70 13.46
CA MET A 36 -14.39 -6.03 12.89
C MET A 36 -13.92 -7.13 13.85
N LYS A 37 -14.57 -8.28 13.81
CA LYS A 37 -14.21 -9.44 14.64
C LYS A 37 -13.38 -10.44 13.85
N ASN A 38 -12.08 -10.56 14.17
CA ASN A 38 -11.13 -11.47 13.52
C ASN A 38 -11.16 -11.34 11.97
N PRO A 39 -11.06 -10.13 11.41
CA PRO A 39 -11.27 -9.94 9.98
C PRO A 39 -10.13 -10.53 9.15
N VAL A 40 -10.45 -10.89 7.91
CA VAL A 40 -9.48 -11.15 6.83
C VAL A 40 -9.39 -9.90 5.98
N ILE A 41 -8.21 -9.27 5.93
CA ILE A 41 -7.99 -7.99 5.24
C ILE A 41 -6.96 -8.16 4.13
N ILE A 42 -7.28 -7.65 2.96
CA ILE A 42 -6.38 -7.65 1.81
C ILE A 42 -5.84 -6.23 1.60
N GLY A 43 -4.52 -6.10 1.68
CA GLY A 43 -3.79 -4.90 1.32
C GLY A 43 -2.98 -5.09 0.05
N GLU A 44 -2.50 -4.02 -0.53
CA GLU A 44 -1.66 -4.06 -1.72
C GLU A 44 -0.16 -3.92 -1.41
N VAL A 45 0.68 -4.26 -2.37
CA VAL A 45 2.16 -4.21 -2.21
C VAL A 45 2.71 -2.83 -1.90
N THR A 46 1.93 -1.77 -2.06
CA THR A 46 2.32 -0.38 -1.75
C THR A 46 2.02 0.06 -0.33
N TYR A 47 1.40 -0.79 0.49
CA TYR A 47 1.12 -0.50 1.90
C TYR A 47 2.39 -0.18 2.69
N SER A 48 2.27 0.77 3.62
CA SER A 48 3.29 0.97 4.64
C SER A 48 3.53 -0.33 5.42
N GLN A 49 4.82 -0.66 5.64
CA GLN A 49 5.16 -1.86 6.39
C GLN A 49 4.69 -1.79 7.84
N ASN A 50 4.70 -0.60 8.44
CA ASN A 50 4.22 -0.42 9.80
C ASN A 50 2.72 -0.67 9.92
N ILE A 51 1.94 -0.20 8.94
CA ILE A 51 0.49 -0.45 8.89
C ILE A 51 0.23 -1.94 8.68
N PHE A 52 0.96 -2.58 7.77
CA PHE A 52 0.81 -4.00 7.49
C PHE A 52 1.16 -4.86 8.72
N ASN A 53 2.20 -4.49 9.46
CA ASN A 53 2.59 -5.17 10.71
C ASN A 53 1.53 -5.00 11.79
N GLU A 54 0.99 -3.78 11.96
CA GLU A 54 -0.05 -3.53 12.96
C GLU A 54 -1.36 -4.24 12.60
N LEU A 55 -1.74 -4.25 11.32
CA LEU A 55 -2.88 -5.03 10.84
C LEU A 55 -2.75 -6.52 11.17
N ASN A 56 -1.55 -7.11 11.10
CA ASN A 56 -1.33 -8.51 11.46
C ASN A 56 -1.54 -8.81 12.94
N ASN A 57 -1.54 -7.81 13.81
CA ASN A 57 -1.91 -7.96 15.22
C ASN A 57 -3.43 -8.01 15.43
N GLU A 58 -4.19 -7.36 14.55
CA GLU A 58 -5.65 -7.16 14.65
C GLU A 58 -6.44 -8.11 13.72
N ALA A 59 -5.83 -8.57 12.63
CA ALA A 59 -6.47 -9.24 11.52
C ALA A 59 -5.60 -10.32 10.88
N LYS A 60 -6.20 -11.22 10.11
CA LYS A 60 -5.46 -12.00 9.12
C LYS A 60 -5.23 -11.15 7.89
N THR A 61 -4.02 -10.63 7.70
CA THR A 61 -3.68 -9.72 6.61
C THR A 61 -3.00 -10.44 5.45
N ILE A 62 -3.41 -10.12 4.23
CA ILE A 62 -2.88 -10.72 3.00
C ILE A 62 -2.42 -9.60 2.08
N MET A 63 -1.15 -9.65 1.66
CA MET A 63 -0.63 -8.74 0.65
C MET A 63 -0.95 -9.25 -0.75
N ASN A 64 -1.45 -8.39 -1.63
CA ASN A 64 -1.85 -8.72 -3.00
C ASN A 64 -1.31 -7.71 -4.01
N LYS A 65 -1.53 -8.00 -5.28
CA LYS A 65 -1.26 -7.08 -6.40
C LYS A 65 -2.11 -5.83 -6.28
N THR A 66 -1.54 -4.69 -6.68
CA THR A 66 -2.26 -3.42 -6.86
C THR A 66 -3.30 -3.53 -7.98
N GLY A 67 -4.36 -2.78 -7.85
CA GLY A 67 -5.41 -2.61 -8.86
C GLY A 67 -6.74 -3.21 -8.46
N TYR A 68 -7.79 -2.45 -8.75
CA TYR A 68 -9.19 -2.75 -8.47
C TYR A 68 -9.57 -4.23 -8.72
N SER A 69 -9.32 -4.71 -9.95
CA SER A 69 -9.70 -6.08 -10.34
C SER A 69 -8.95 -7.14 -9.51
N ASN A 70 -7.66 -6.92 -9.20
CA ASN A 70 -6.85 -7.85 -8.44
C ASN A 70 -7.34 -7.96 -6.99
N LEU A 71 -7.66 -6.83 -6.36
CA LEU A 71 -8.16 -6.80 -4.98
C LEU A 71 -9.56 -7.40 -4.89
N ARG A 72 -10.45 -7.03 -5.81
CA ARG A 72 -11.82 -7.55 -5.85
C ARG A 72 -11.88 -9.05 -6.10
N LEU A 73 -11.06 -9.57 -7.02
CA LEU A 73 -10.95 -11.01 -7.25
C LEU A 73 -10.45 -11.72 -6.00
N LYS A 74 -9.42 -11.20 -5.35
CA LYS A 74 -8.84 -11.80 -4.14
C LYS A 74 -9.79 -11.74 -2.95
N LEU A 75 -10.54 -10.64 -2.81
CA LEU A 75 -11.60 -10.48 -1.82
C LEU A 75 -12.65 -11.60 -1.92
N LYS A 76 -13.11 -11.88 -3.16
CA LYS A 76 -14.07 -12.96 -3.42
C LYS A 76 -13.47 -14.35 -3.23
N GLU A 77 -12.26 -14.59 -3.74
CA GLU A 77 -11.57 -15.88 -3.65
C GLU A 77 -11.43 -16.35 -2.20
N LEU A 78 -11.08 -15.43 -1.30
CA LEU A 78 -10.83 -15.72 0.10
C LEU A 78 -12.04 -15.47 1.01
N ASN A 79 -13.15 -14.98 0.45
CA ASN A 79 -14.27 -14.46 1.21
C ASN A 79 -13.78 -13.52 2.33
N ALA A 80 -12.82 -12.63 1.98
CA ALA A 80 -12.25 -11.69 2.92
C ALA A 80 -13.25 -10.60 3.29
N ASP A 81 -13.09 -9.97 4.45
CA ASP A 81 -14.02 -8.97 5.00
C ASP A 81 -13.79 -7.57 4.42
N LEU A 82 -12.52 -7.25 4.10
CA LEU A 82 -12.11 -5.94 3.63
C LEU A 82 -10.95 -6.07 2.64
N ALA A 83 -10.96 -5.28 1.59
CA ALA A 83 -9.77 -4.98 0.80
C ALA A 83 -9.63 -3.47 0.64
N ALA A 84 -8.40 -2.96 0.57
CA ALA A 84 -8.19 -1.52 0.37
C ALA A 84 -6.92 -1.23 -0.44
N GLU A 85 -6.98 -0.18 -1.24
CA GLU A 85 -5.83 0.43 -1.92
C GLU A 85 -5.40 1.71 -1.20
N VAL A 86 -4.12 2.02 -1.21
CA VAL A 86 -3.58 3.29 -0.70
C VAL A 86 -4.24 4.50 -1.39
N SER A 87 -4.66 4.32 -2.65
CA SER A 87 -5.37 5.32 -3.46
C SER A 87 -6.75 5.70 -2.95
N GLY A 88 -7.35 4.89 -2.06
CA GLY A 88 -8.66 5.17 -1.47
C GLY A 88 -9.82 4.30 -1.96
N HIS A 89 -9.58 3.32 -2.84
CA HIS A 89 -10.57 2.29 -3.14
C HIS A 89 -10.70 1.36 -1.92
N ILE A 90 -11.89 1.27 -1.34
CA ILE A 90 -12.18 0.47 -0.14
C ILE A 90 -13.33 -0.49 -0.43
N PHE A 91 -13.08 -1.78 -0.34
CA PHE A 91 -14.02 -2.85 -0.67
C PHE A 91 -14.46 -3.54 0.61
N PHE A 92 -15.66 -3.24 1.09
CA PHE A 92 -16.25 -3.91 2.24
C PHE A 92 -17.05 -5.13 1.79
N ASN A 93 -16.83 -6.27 2.42
CA ASN A 93 -17.56 -7.52 2.18
C ASN A 93 -18.15 -8.11 3.47
N ASP A 94 -17.81 -7.55 4.63
CA ASP A 94 -18.35 -7.93 5.94
C ASP A 94 -19.86 -7.63 6.06
N ARG A 95 -20.27 -6.42 5.62
CA ARG A 95 -21.66 -5.93 5.69
C ARG A 95 -22.07 -5.17 4.42
N TYR A 96 -21.36 -5.41 3.31
CA TYR A 96 -21.59 -4.79 2.01
C TYR A 96 -21.32 -5.78 0.88
N TYR A 97 -21.34 -5.34 -0.37
CA TYR A 97 -21.36 -6.19 -1.57
C TYR A 97 -19.98 -6.49 -2.17
N GLY A 98 -18.88 -6.08 -1.53
CA GLY A 98 -17.51 -6.35 -1.99
C GLY A 98 -17.10 -5.56 -3.24
N PHE A 99 -17.67 -4.38 -3.45
CA PHE A 99 -17.18 -3.38 -4.40
C PHE A 99 -16.82 -2.09 -3.64
N ASP A 100 -16.06 -1.23 -4.27
CA ASP A 100 -15.63 0.05 -3.72
C ASP A 100 -16.77 1.07 -3.79
N ASP A 101 -16.99 1.75 -2.68
CA ASP A 101 -18.01 2.76 -2.53
C ASP A 101 -17.52 3.77 -1.46
N ALA A 102 -17.08 4.92 -1.91
CA ALA A 102 -16.53 5.94 -1.03
C ALA A 102 -17.62 6.57 -0.13
N ILE A 103 -18.87 6.58 -0.58
CA ILE A 103 -20.00 7.07 0.24
C ILE A 103 -20.26 6.07 1.37
N TYR A 104 -20.30 4.77 1.07
CA TYR A 104 -20.39 3.75 2.11
C TYR A 104 -19.21 3.79 3.07
N ALA A 105 -17.98 3.94 2.55
CA ALA A 105 -16.78 4.09 3.37
C ALA A 105 -16.86 5.29 4.33
N THR A 106 -17.51 6.40 3.92
CA THR A 106 -17.77 7.55 4.80
C THR A 106 -18.60 7.14 6.02
N PHE A 107 -19.69 6.39 5.82
CA PHE A 107 -20.51 5.91 6.94
C PHE A 107 -19.73 4.97 7.87
N ARG A 108 -18.82 4.16 7.32
CA ARG A 108 -17.95 3.30 8.12
C ARG A 108 -16.94 4.12 8.95
N VAL A 109 -16.43 5.26 8.43
CA VAL A 109 -15.60 6.19 9.22
C VAL A 109 -16.44 6.85 10.33
N LEU A 110 -17.66 7.27 10.03
CA LEU A 110 -18.57 7.84 11.05
C LEU A 110 -18.90 6.79 12.13
N GLU A 111 -19.01 5.52 11.78
CA GLU A 111 -19.19 4.42 12.73
C GLU A 111 -17.98 4.27 13.68
N LEU A 112 -16.73 4.44 13.20
CA LEU A 112 -15.55 4.46 14.07
C LEU A 112 -15.68 5.54 15.15
N ILE A 113 -16.05 6.75 14.73
CA ILE A 113 -16.22 7.89 15.65
C ILE A 113 -17.37 7.64 16.62
N TYR A 114 -18.50 7.11 16.16
CA TYR A 114 -19.62 6.73 17.01
C TYR A 114 -19.23 5.71 18.08
N ASN A 115 -18.31 4.80 17.76
CA ASN A 115 -17.74 3.82 18.69
C ASN A 115 -16.57 4.40 19.54
N ASN A 116 -16.41 5.73 19.58
CA ASN A 116 -15.38 6.45 20.31
C ASN A 116 -13.93 6.09 19.90
N ILE A 117 -13.70 5.70 18.65
CA ILE A 117 -12.36 5.51 18.11
C ILE A 117 -11.84 6.88 17.66
N ASP A 118 -10.80 7.36 18.34
CA ASP A 118 -10.07 8.55 17.95
C ASP A 118 -9.08 8.21 16.85
N LEU A 119 -9.36 8.67 15.61
CA LEU A 119 -8.59 8.33 14.42
C LEU A 119 -7.14 8.80 14.53
N ASP A 120 -6.91 10.02 15.01
CA ASP A 120 -5.57 10.60 15.16
C ASP A 120 -4.77 9.86 16.23
N PHE A 121 -5.40 9.55 17.36
CA PHE A 121 -4.76 8.81 18.44
C PHE A 121 -4.34 7.39 18.01
N GLU A 122 -5.18 6.69 17.27
CA GLU A 122 -4.83 5.35 16.76
C GLU A 122 -3.64 5.39 15.78
N LEU A 123 -3.61 6.39 14.90
CA LEU A 123 -2.51 6.55 13.95
C LEU A 123 -1.22 7.07 14.60
N ASP A 124 -1.31 7.83 15.70
CA ASP A 124 -0.15 8.30 16.46
C ASP A 124 0.65 7.18 17.13
N LYS A 125 0.04 6.01 17.34
CA LYS A 125 0.73 4.82 17.89
C LYS A 125 1.71 4.22 16.91
N LEU A 126 1.53 4.46 15.60
CA LEU A 126 2.39 3.90 14.58
C LEU A 126 3.79 4.54 14.58
N PRO A 127 4.85 3.76 14.41
CA PRO A 127 6.18 4.30 14.20
C PRO A 127 6.19 5.24 12.98
N LYS A 128 6.84 6.39 13.12
CA LYS A 128 6.97 7.33 11.99
C LYS A 128 7.91 6.77 10.95
N VAL A 129 7.50 6.86 9.69
CA VAL A 129 8.30 6.50 8.53
C VAL A 129 8.24 7.61 7.47
N TYR A 130 9.26 7.65 6.64
CA TYR A 130 9.23 8.41 5.41
C TYR A 130 8.79 7.49 4.27
N THR A 131 7.74 7.88 3.57
CA THR A 131 7.25 7.19 2.36
C THR A 131 7.29 8.16 1.18
N SER A 132 7.94 7.78 0.09
CA SER A 132 7.97 8.59 -1.14
C SER A 132 6.60 8.59 -1.83
N SER A 133 6.36 9.59 -2.69
CA SER A 133 5.37 9.44 -3.77
C SER A 133 5.79 8.30 -4.71
N ASN A 134 4.89 7.86 -5.58
CA ASN A 134 5.26 7.03 -6.72
C ASN A 134 6.19 7.84 -7.63
N ILE A 135 7.27 7.21 -8.09
CA ILE A 135 8.22 7.79 -9.04
C ILE A 135 8.06 6.99 -10.32
N GLU A 136 7.77 7.68 -11.40
CA GLU A 136 7.54 7.11 -12.72
C GLU A 136 8.80 7.26 -13.56
N ILE A 137 9.19 6.19 -14.24
CA ILE A 137 10.35 6.10 -15.13
C ILE A 137 9.82 5.62 -16.48
N ASP A 138 9.86 6.48 -17.49
CA ASP A 138 9.45 6.15 -18.85
C ASP A 138 10.36 5.08 -19.44
N VAL A 139 9.75 4.05 -20.01
CA VAL A 139 10.45 2.94 -20.67
C VAL A 139 9.70 2.52 -21.93
N ASN A 140 10.34 1.73 -22.78
CA ASN A 140 9.64 1.15 -23.93
C ASN A 140 8.58 0.13 -23.45
N GLU A 141 7.37 0.22 -24.00
CA GLU A 141 6.23 -0.66 -23.66
C GLU A 141 6.59 -2.15 -23.72
N ASN A 142 7.37 -2.55 -24.74
CA ASN A 142 7.76 -3.93 -24.95
C ASN A 142 8.80 -4.44 -23.92
N ASN A 143 9.50 -3.55 -23.23
CA ASN A 143 10.64 -3.91 -22.38
C ASN A 143 10.33 -3.77 -20.89
N LYS A 144 9.23 -3.12 -20.49
CA LYS A 144 8.96 -2.80 -19.06
C LYS A 144 8.99 -4.02 -18.13
N PHE A 145 8.45 -5.15 -18.57
CA PHE A 145 8.47 -6.39 -17.78
C PHE A 145 9.84 -7.07 -17.80
N LEU A 146 10.53 -7.04 -18.95
CA LEU A 146 11.89 -7.57 -19.09
C LEU A 146 12.88 -6.84 -18.18
N ILE A 147 12.77 -5.51 -18.08
CA ILE A 147 13.63 -4.71 -17.19
C ILE A 147 13.45 -5.16 -15.72
N VAL A 148 12.21 -5.39 -15.28
CA VAL A 148 11.95 -5.88 -13.91
C VAL A 148 12.54 -7.26 -13.70
N GLU A 149 12.45 -8.17 -14.68
CA GLU A 149 13.05 -9.49 -14.64
C GLU A 149 14.60 -9.43 -14.63
N GLU A 150 15.19 -8.54 -15.42
CA GLU A 150 16.65 -8.32 -15.42
C GLU A 150 17.13 -7.79 -14.06
N ILE A 151 16.39 -6.86 -13.44
CA ILE A 151 16.69 -6.37 -12.10
C ILE A 151 16.65 -7.50 -11.08
N GLU A 152 15.65 -8.39 -11.16
CA GLU A 152 15.55 -9.57 -10.31
C GLU A 152 16.79 -10.46 -10.46
N ASN A 153 17.20 -10.75 -11.70
CA ASN A 153 18.38 -11.53 -12.01
C ASN A 153 19.68 -10.88 -11.50
N LYS A 154 19.78 -9.54 -11.55
CA LYS A 154 20.89 -8.78 -10.99
C LYS A 154 20.93 -8.87 -9.46
N LEU A 155 19.78 -8.81 -8.79
CA LEU A 155 19.67 -8.92 -7.33
C LEU A 155 20.04 -10.30 -6.79
N THR A 156 19.73 -11.38 -7.54
CA THR A 156 20.10 -12.75 -7.16
C THR A 156 21.61 -13.00 -7.25
N LYS A 157 22.33 -12.26 -8.10
CA LYS A 157 23.80 -12.32 -8.25
C LYS A 157 24.44 -11.26 -7.37
N PHE A 158 24.47 -11.43 -6.05
CA PHE A 158 24.98 -10.49 -5.05
C PHE A 158 25.85 -9.35 -5.63
N LYS A 159 25.33 -8.10 -5.60
CA LYS A 159 26.06 -6.92 -6.07
C LYS A 159 26.79 -6.24 -4.91
N ARG A 160 28.11 -6.15 -5.04
CA ARG A 160 28.92 -5.34 -4.13
C ARG A 160 28.47 -3.88 -4.18
N GLY A 161 28.04 -3.32 -3.04
CA GLY A 161 27.58 -1.94 -2.94
C GLY A 161 26.04 -1.74 -2.96
N PHE A 162 25.23 -2.78 -3.22
CA PHE A 162 23.80 -2.73 -3.01
C PHE A 162 23.49 -2.93 -1.53
N PRO A 163 22.49 -2.21 -0.94
CA PRO A 163 22.11 -2.39 0.45
C PRO A 163 21.68 -3.84 0.74
N ILE A 164 22.07 -4.35 1.90
CA ILE A 164 21.66 -5.70 2.34
C ILE A 164 20.14 -5.71 2.52
N PHE A 165 19.48 -6.66 1.91
CA PHE A 165 18.04 -6.87 2.02
C PHE A 165 17.72 -8.20 2.69
N LYS A 166 16.52 -8.30 3.29
CA LYS A 166 16.03 -9.50 3.99
C LYS A 166 15.43 -10.50 3.00
N ASP A 167 14.53 -10.02 2.15
CA ASP A 167 13.81 -10.82 1.17
C ASP A 167 13.29 -9.94 0.03
N ILE A 168 12.74 -10.61 -1.00
CA ILE A 168 12.09 -9.98 -2.15
C ILE A 168 10.72 -10.64 -2.33
N LEU A 169 9.66 -9.85 -2.22
CA LEU A 169 8.30 -10.28 -2.52
C LEU A 169 7.99 -10.01 -4.00
N LYS A 170 7.62 -11.07 -4.73
CA LYS A 170 7.33 -11.05 -6.17
C LYS A 170 5.82 -11.08 -6.46
N ILE A 171 5.03 -10.37 -5.68
CA ILE A 171 3.57 -10.38 -5.79
C ILE A 171 3.13 -9.48 -6.96
N ASP A 172 3.72 -8.29 -7.08
CA ASP A 172 3.44 -7.31 -8.15
C ASP A 172 4.73 -6.52 -8.44
N GLY A 173 5.58 -7.05 -9.30
CA GLY A 173 6.95 -6.60 -9.46
C GLY A 173 7.84 -7.10 -8.33
N LEU A 174 8.78 -6.29 -7.89
CA LEU A 174 9.80 -6.61 -6.87
C LEU A 174 9.65 -5.67 -5.69
N ARG A 175 9.12 -6.15 -4.57
CA ARG A 175 9.20 -5.44 -3.30
C ARG A 175 10.38 -5.98 -2.52
N ILE A 176 11.44 -5.19 -2.43
CA ILE A 176 12.70 -5.51 -1.76
C ILE A 176 12.59 -5.02 -0.33
N ASN A 177 12.58 -5.92 0.65
CA ASN A 177 12.50 -5.60 2.06
C ASN A 177 13.90 -5.48 2.65
N PHE A 178 14.25 -4.32 3.18
CA PHE A 178 15.48 -4.03 3.90
C PHE A 178 15.27 -4.08 5.41
N GLU A 179 16.31 -3.81 6.19
CA GLU A 179 16.20 -3.76 7.65
C GLU A 179 15.34 -2.58 8.13
N TYR A 180 15.47 -1.41 7.48
CA TYR A 180 14.83 -0.17 7.91
C TYR A 180 13.80 0.36 6.92
N GLY A 181 13.26 -0.49 6.05
CA GLY A 181 12.26 -0.10 5.07
C GLY A 181 12.16 -1.03 3.89
N TRP A 182 11.60 -0.54 2.79
CA TRP A 182 11.43 -1.31 1.56
C TRP A 182 11.53 -0.42 0.32
N ALA A 183 11.79 -1.05 -0.82
CA ALA A 183 11.68 -0.45 -2.15
C ALA A 183 10.77 -1.32 -3.03
N LEU A 184 9.91 -0.71 -3.82
CA LEU A 184 9.09 -1.36 -4.84
C LEU A 184 9.55 -0.95 -6.23
N ILE A 185 9.67 -1.93 -7.13
CA ILE A 185 9.92 -1.74 -8.56
C ILE A 185 8.84 -2.52 -9.30
N ARG A 186 7.98 -1.85 -10.05
CA ARG A 186 6.85 -2.46 -10.71
C ARG A 186 6.64 -1.91 -12.12
N ALA A 187 6.44 -2.78 -13.11
CA ALA A 187 5.97 -2.38 -14.42
C ALA A 187 4.50 -1.95 -14.35
N SER A 188 4.16 -0.82 -14.97
CA SER A 188 2.76 -0.39 -15.10
C SER A 188 2.00 -1.32 -16.03
N ASN A 189 0.75 -1.66 -15.68
CA ASN A 189 -0.12 -2.46 -16.55
C ASN A 189 -0.74 -1.64 -17.70
N THR A 190 -0.83 -0.32 -17.53
CA THR A 190 -1.57 0.57 -18.44
C THR A 190 -0.70 1.55 -19.21
N ASN A 191 0.49 1.86 -18.70
CA ASN A 191 1.37 2.87 -19.27
C ASN A 191 2.78 2.31 -19.55
N PRO A 192 3.53 2.88 -20.51
CA PRO A 192 4.89 2.47 -20.85
C PRO A 192 5.90 3.01 -19.80
N LEU A 193 5.75 2.60 -18.55
CA LEU A 193 6.61 3.05 -17.46
C LEU A 193 6.85 1.98 -16.40
N ILE A 194 7.94 2.15 -15.67
CA ILE A 194 8.22 1.48 -14.40
C ILE A 194 7.91 2.45 -13.26
N MET A 195 7.19 1.97 -12.29
CA MET A 195 6.88 2.69 -11.06
C MET A 195 7.78 2.23 -9.94
N THR A 196 8.39 3.17 -9.22
CA THR A 196 9.16 2.89 -8.01
C THR A 196 8.60 3.64 -6.83
N LYS A 197 8.68 3.04 -5.63
CA LYS A 197 8.24 3.63 -4.36
C LYS A 197 9.17 3.15 -3.24
N TYR A 198 9.40 4.02 -2.27
CA TYR A 198 10.34 3.77 -1.19
C TYR A 198 9.74 4.15 0.15
N GLU A 199 9.97 3.33 1.16
CA GLU A 199 9.65 3.64 2.54
C GLU A 199 10.84 3.26 3.43
N ALA A 200 11.15 4.11 4.40
CA ALA A 200 12.15 3.80 5.42
C ALA A 200 11.89 4.59 6.71
N THR A 201 12.57 4.19 7.79
CA THR A 201 12.51 4.88 9.09
C THR A 201 12.97 6.33 9.01
N THR A 202 13.82 6.69 8.03
CA THR A 202 14.27 8.07 7.79
C THR A 202 14.30 8.42 6.31
N TYR A 203 14.21 9.72 6.00
CA TYR A 203 14.39 10.22 4.64
C TYR A 203 15.74 9.80 4.03
N ALA A 204 16.83 9.94 4.78
CA ALA A 204 18.17 9.59 4.30
C ALA A 204 18.29 8.12 3.91
N THR A 205 17.71 7.22 4.70
CA THR A 205 17.69 5.79 4.42
C THR A 205 16.85 5.49 3.16
N ALA A 206 15.67 6.12 3.01
CA ALA A 206 14.86 5.96 1.81
C ALA A 206 15.59 6.43 0.54
N MET A 207 16.33 7.55 0.62
CA MET A 207 17.14 8.05 -0.50
C MET A 207 18.33 7.12 -0.83
N THR A 208 18.89 6.43 0.17
CA THR A 208 19.93 5.40 -0.07
C THR A 208 19.33 4.23 -0.88
N TYR A 209 18.14 3.76 -0.51
CA TYR A 209 17.45 2.69 -1.26
C TYR A 209 17.06 3.15 -2.66
N LYS A 210 16.54 4.39 -2.79
CA LYS A 210 16.24 5.00 -4.09
C LYS A 210 17.45 4.98 -5.01
N LYS A 211 18.58 5.55 -4.56
CA LYS A 211 19.79 5.61 -5.36
C LYS A 211 20.31 4.22 -5.79
N ALA A 212 20.22 3.23 -4.89
CA ALA A 212 20.63 1.87 -5.19
C ALA A 212 19.75 1.24 -6.28
N VAL A 213 18.43 1.45 -6.22
CA VAL A 213 17.47 0.95 -7.22
C VAL A 213 17.64 1.66 -8.55
N GLU A 214 17.79 3.00 -8.56
CA GLU A 214 18.03 3.77 -9.79
C GLU A 214 19.30 3.33 -10.51
N ASN A 215 20.36 3.02 -9.78
CA ASN A 215 21.58 2.46 -10.38
C ASN A 215 21.33 1.10 -11.04
N LEU A 216 20.50 0.23 -10.45
CA LEU A 216 20.14 -1.07 -11.04
C LEU A 216 19.32 -0.92 -12.32
N ILE A 217 18.44 0.08 -12.39
CA ILE A 217 17.59 0.35 -13.58
C ILE A 217 18.43 0.91 -14.72
N ASN A 218 19.43 1.74 -14.42
CA ASN A 218 20.26 2.43 -15.41
C ASN A 218 21.46 1.59 -15.91
N GLU A 219 21.78 0.46 -15.30
CA GLU A 219 22.80 -0.52 -15.73
C GLU A 219 22.26 -1.49 -16.78
#